data_9479be505c9bed5260db50dcb3baf688
#
_entry.id   9479be505c9bed5260db50dcb3baf688
#
_cell.length_a   1.000
_cell.length_b   1.000
_cell.length_c   1.000
_cell.angle_alpha   90.00
_cell.angle_beta   90.00
_cell.angle_gamma   90.00
#
_symmetry.space_group_name_H-M   'P 1'
#
loop_
_entity.id
_entity.type
_entity.pdbx_description
1 polymer ?
#
loop_
_entity_poly.entity_id
_entity_poly.type
_entity_poly.pdbx_seq_one_letter_code
_entity_poly.pdbx_strand_id
1 'polypeptide(L)'
;MRHIHRMCYPVAALVAAVAPLTVSGAVPAGAASARAEASATAAQRAAAPNPASCPEQVALVNGGFEKPVVPGTWAPFPDASQNSPNAVPGWRTTATDHMIEVWSPRMNVPAVEGAQFAELNANQVSTLYQDRPTTPGQKLYWRLSHRGRLGTDQMALDIGAPSGPAQQGTMSDGTAKWGTYHGSYTVPPGQTTTRFAFRSISAAGGNASVGNFLDDVFFGTPPCVVVTKSASPQGPVNVGAEVTYRLTAVNKGGDVAQNVRLTDKVPAGTTYVPGSLRVVSGPGSGALTDQAGDDQAEFDAATGAVSFRLGDGATGTTGGRLANDTTLPDGTTVEFRVKVGRSVAGRQVVNSGAVAYENRLGPEPETLTSTSGDAVTEVNPAVDLSVVKSADKTEVTVGETVTYRVTVANAGPNDATGVAVKDVLPANLAFLSSTRSTGTYAGGTWTVGTLASGATATLVVRAKATAVGETINTATVGGKELDLDPANDSDAVKVCVQREPFCPYCTPGSKPDTGK
;
A
#
# COMPACT_ATOMS: atom_id res chain seq x y z
N MET A 1 -45.84 49.62 -26.93
CA MET A 1 -45.20 49.94 -28.24
C MET A 1 -43.75 49.48 -28.18
N ARG A 2 -43.38 48.65 -29.02
CA ARG A 2 -42.15 48.01 -29.52
C ARG A 2 -42.16 46.51 -29.32
N HIS A 3 -42.52 45.83 -30.41
CA HIS A 3 -42.36 44.41 -30.66
C HIS A 3 -40.85 44.08 -30.73
N ILE A 4 -40.42 43.04 -30.04
CA ILE A 4 -39.13 42.38 -30.23
C ILE A 4 -39.39 40.97 -30.72
N HIS A 5 -39.18 40.77 -32.03
CA HIS A 5 -39.11 39.46 -32.66
C HIS A 5 -37.85 38.73 -32.15
N ARG A 6 -37.99 37.58 -31.59
CA ARG A 6 -36.87 36.63 -31.43
C ARG A 6 -36.91 35.59 -32.56
N MET A 7 -35.91 35.70 -33.41
CA MET A 7 -35.61 34.69 -34.44
C MET A 7 -34.98 33.45 -33.79
N CYS A 8 -35.54 32.29 -34.05
CA CYS A 8 -34.91 31.00 -33.78
C CYS A 8 -34.00 30.63 -34.96
N TYR A 9 -32.71 30.42 -34.67
CA TYR A 9 -31.78 29.82 -35.64
C TYR A 9 -31.74 28.29 -35.41
N PRO A 10 -31.74 27.48 -36.49
CA PRO A 10 -31.52 26.05 -36.37
C PRO A 10 -30.02 25.72 -36.26
N VAL A 11 -29.67 24.87 -35.31
CA VAL A 11 -28.33 24.26 -35.18
C VAL A 11 -28.25 23.11 -36.20
N ALA A 12 -27.39 23.27 -37.21
CA ALA A 12 -27.08 22.22 -38.16
C ALA A 12 -26.14 21.18 -37.54
N ALA A 13 -26.58 19.93 -37.49
CA ALA A 13 -25.72 18.81 -37.13
C ALA A 13 -24.87 18.39 -38.33
N LEU A 14 -23.58 18.41 -38.18
CA LEU A 14 -22.60 17.96 -39.18
C LEU A 14 -22.50 16.42 -39.10
N VAL A 15 -23.07 15.73 -40.10
CA VAL A 15 -22.89 14.29 -40.27
C VAL A 15 -21.66 14.06 -41.15
N ALA A 16 -20.62 13.49 -40.58
CA ALA A 16 -19.46 13.01 -41.34
C ALA A 16 -19.76 11.60 -41.90
N ALA A 17 -19.85 11.51 -43.22
CA ALA A 17 -20.00 10.25 -43.97
C ALA A 17 -18.64 9.54 -44.03
N VAL A 18 -18.57 8.31 -43.52
CA VAL A 18 -17.46 7.38 -43.75
C VAL A 18 -17.88 6.36 -44.80
N ALA A 19 -17.18 6.32 -45.92
CA ALA A 19 -17.38 5.37 -47.01
C ALA A 19 -16.89 3.94 -46.62
N PRO A 20 -17.52 2.88 -47.10
CA PRO A 20 -17.09 1.51 -46.84
C PRO A 20 -15.93 1.09 -47.77
N LEU A 21 -14.81 0.68 -47.18
CA LEU A 21 -13.77 -0.07 -47.88
C LEU A 21 -14.12 -1.57 -47.84
N THR A 22 -14.42 -2.13 -48.96
CA THR A 22 -14.55 -3.58 -49.16
C THR A 22 -13.16 -4.20 -49.31
N VAL A 23 -12.78 -5.05 -48.37
CA VAL A 23 -11.64 -5.97 -48.52
C VAL A 23 -12.19 -7.40 -48.46
N SER A 24 -12.17 -8.08 -49.59
CA SER A 24 -12.36 -9.52 -49.68
C SER A 24 -11.06 -10.23 -49.28
N GLY A 25 -11.10 -11.02 -48.22
CA GLY A 25 -9.99 -11.86 -47.78
C GLY A 25 -10.50 -13.14 -47.13
N ALA A 26 -10.10 -14.27 -47.71
CA ALA A 26 -10.47 -15.62 -47.33
C ALA A 26 -10.23 -15.94 -45.86
N VAL A 27 -11.17 -16.64 -45.23
CA VAL A 27 -11.10 -17.17 -43.86
C VAL A 27 -10.29 -18.47 -43.87
N PRO A 28 -9.18 -18.60 -43.14
CA PRO A 28 -8.63 -19.91 -42.82
C PRO A 28 -9.35 -20.49 -41.57
N ALA A 29 -9.81 -21.74 -41.72
CA ALA A 29 -10.31 -22.56 -40.63
C ALA A 29 -9.18 -22.79 -39.59
N GLY A 30 -9.33 -22.27 -38.35
CA GLY A 30 -8.32 -22.41 -37.30
C GLY A 30 -8.65 -21.69 -36.00
N ALA A 31 -9.91 -21.35 -35.72
CA ALA A 31 -10.27 -20.53 -34.53
C ALA A 31 -11.00 -21.31 -33.40
N ALA A 32 -10.81 -22.63 -33.29
CA ALA A 32 -11.46 -23.43 -32.24
C ALA A 32 -10.51 -23.90 -31.13
N SER A 33 -9.20 -23.61 -31.21
CA SER A 33 -8.20 -24.09 -30.22
C SER A 33 -7.69 -23.03 -29.22
N ALA A 34 -7.98 -21.74 -29.42
CA ALA A 34 -7.44 -20.68 -28.60
C ALA A 34 -8.29 -20.32 -27.34
N ARG A 35 -9.45 -20.95 -27.16
CA ARG A 35 -10.34 -20.63 -26.02
C ARG A 35 -10.17 -21.54 -24.79
N ALA A 36 -9.40 -22.63 -24.92
CA ALA A 36 -9.13 -23.56 -23.81
C ALA A 36 -7.84 -23.27 -23.05
N GLU A 37 -6.92 -22.47 -23.59
CA GLU A 37 -5.63 -22.16 -22.91
C GLU A 37 -5.63 -20.87 -22.09
N ALA A 38 -6.63 -19.99 -22.25
CA ALA A 38 -6.74 -18.76 -21.47
C ALA A 38 -7.28 -18.96 -20.03
N SER A 39 -7.79 -20.17 -19.72
CA SER A 39 -8.36 -20.48 -18.39
C SER A 39 -7.38 -21.22 -17.47
N ALA A 40 -6.21 -21.62 -17.95
CA ALA A 40 -5.23 -22.39 -17.17
C ALA A 40 -4.02 -21.58 -16.67
N THR A 41 -3.87 -20.31 -17.03
CA THR A 41 -2.73 -19.46 -16.64
C THR A 41 -3.02 -18.50 -15.49
N ALA A 42 -4.19 -18.56 -14.86
CA ALA A 42 -4.52 -17.76 -13.67
C ALA A 42 -4.02 -18.37 -12.34
N ALA A 43 -3.40 -19.53 -12.35
CA ALA A 43 -3.10 -20.31 -11.14
C ALA A 43 -1.62 -20.48 -10.80
N GLN A 44 -0.71 -19.62 -11.31
CA GLN A 44 0.69 -19.67 -10.83
C GLN A 44 1.36 -18.31 -10.92
N ARG A 45 0.80 -17.33 -10.21
CA ARG A 45 1.59 -16.18 -9.82
C ARG A 45 2.35 -16.58 -8.56
N ALA A 46 3.67 -16.67 -8.67
CA ALA A 46 4.54 -16.91 -7.53
C ALA A 46 4.10 -16.00 -6.37
N ALA A 47 3.95 -16.58 -5.19
CA ALA A 47 3.76 -15.81 -3.97
C ALA A 47 4.82 -14.72 -3.94
N ALA A 48 4.41 -13.48 -3.64
CA ALA A 48 5.33 -12.38 -3.43
C ALA A 48 6.43 -12.86 -2.47
N PRO A 49 7.70 -12.48 -2.69
CA PRO A 49 8.76 -12.89 -1.78
C PRO A 49 8.34 -12.48 -0.37
N ASN A 50 8.39 -13.45 0.54
CA ASN A 50 8.13 -13.24 1.95
C ASN A 50 8.94 -12.01 2.39
N PRO A 51 8.38 -11.04 3.13
CA PRO A 51 9.14 -9.88 3.59
C PRO A 51 10.43 -10.39 4.22
N ALA A 52 11.57 -9.82 3.82
CA ALA A 52 12.88 -10.29 4.22
C ALA A 52 12.88 -10.50 5.74
N SER A 53 13.02 -11.74 6.19
CA SER A 53 13.11 -12.04 7.61
C SER A 53 14.43 -11.45 8.12
N CYS A 54 14.36 -10.61 9.14
CA CYS A 54 15.56 -10.15 9.81
C CYS A 54 16.35 -11.35 10.35
N PRO A 55 17.68 -11.31 10.28
CA PRO A 55 18.50 -12.30 10.98
C PRO A 55 18.20 -12.27 12.47
N GLU A 56 18.41 -13.39 13.15
CA GLU A 56 18.31 -13.45 14.61
C GLU A 56 19.15 -12.34 15.24
N GLN A 57 18.53 -11.58 16.17
CA GLN A 57 19.16 -10.44 16.80
C GLN A 57 20.33 -10.86 17.69
N VAL A 58 21.49 -10.28 17.48
CA VAL A 58 22.63 -10.35 18.37
C VAL A 58 22.88 -8.96 18.92
N ALA A 59 22.98 -8.83 20.23
CA ALA A 59 23.33 -7.58 20.90
C ALA A 59 24.08 -7.85 22.20
N LEU A 60 24.98 -6.94 22.60
CA LEU A 60 25.56 -6.94 23.94
C LEU A 60 24.53 -6.48 24.97
N VAL A 61 24.71 -6.92 26.19
CA VAL A 61 23.98 -6.41 27.35
C VAL A 61 24.83 -5.32 27.99
N ASN A 62 24.25 -4.15 28.24
CA ASN A 62 24.88 -3.06 28.97
C ASN A 62 26.21 -2.60 28.32
N GLY A 63 26.20 -2.31 27.03
CA GLY A 63 27.40 -1.88 26.27
C GLY A 63 27.95 -0.52 26.70
N GLY A 64 27.09 0.40 27.14
CA GLY A 64 27.47 1.70 27.68
C GLY A 64 27.77 1.67 29.18
N PHE A 65 27.80 0.50 29.84
CA PHE A 65 28.09 0.33 31.27
C PHE A 65 27.19 1.13 32.24
N GLU A 66 25.97 1.43 31.84
CA GLU A 66 25.01 2.26 32.62
C GLU A 66 24.42 1.54 33.84
N LYS A 67 24.68 0.24 33.98
CA LYS A 67 24.26 -0.57 35.14
C LYS A 67 25.45 -1.38 35.70
N PRO A 68 25.58 -1.47 37.06
CA PRO A 68 24.84 -0.72 38.06
C PRO A 68 25.22 0.76 38.07
N VAL A 69 24.35 1.61 38.65
CA VAL A 69 24.64 3.05 38.76
C VAL A 69 25.72 3.28 39.80
N VAL A 70 26.78 4.01 39.42
CA VAL A 70 27.89 4.37 40.31
C VAL A 70 27.43 5.41 41.34
N PRO A 71 27.50 5.13 42.66
CA PRO A 71 27.03 6.07 43.69
C PRO A 71 27.93 7.30 43.87
N GLY A 72 29.18 7.23 43.41
CA GLY A 72 30.20 8.26 43.55
C GLY A 72 30.89 8.60 42.24
N THR A 73 32.23 8.66 42.32
CA THR A 73 33.08 8.96 41.16
C THR A 73 33.40 7.71 40.38
N TRP A 74 33.65 6.61 41.05
CA TRP A 74 33.89 5.27 40.52
C TRP A 74 33.57 4.22 41.58
N ALA A 75 33.33 2.99 41.16
CA ALA A 75 33.18 1.84 42.06
C ALA A 75 33.54 0.53 41.35
N PRO A 76 34.18 -0.43 42.06
CA PRO A 76 34.31 -1.78 41.56
C PRO A 76 33.02 -2.57 41.81
N PHE A 77 32.57 -3.31 40.81
CA PHE A 77 31.37 -4.15 40.85
C PHE A 77 31.71 -5.58 40.48
N PRO A 78 31.03 -6.59 41.03
CA PRO A 78 31.19 -7.97 40.58
C PRO A 78 30.88 -8.14 39.12
N ASP A 79 31.55 -9.06 38.45
CA ASP A 79 31.20 -9.48 37.09
C ASP A 79 29.91 -10.36 37.08
N ALA A 80 29.34 -10.57 35.90
CA ALA A 80 28.08 -11.31 35.74
C ALA A 80 28.15 -12.77 36.18
N SER A 81 29.34 -13.36 36.41
CA SER A 81 29.49 -14.73 36.89
C SER A 81 29.19 -14.90 38.37
N GLN A 82 29.22 -13.80 39.13
CA GLN A 82 29.09 -13.82 40.58
C GLN A 82 27.63 -13.87 41.09
N ASN A 83 26.63 -13.83 40.22
CA ASN A 83 25.19 -13.83 40.57
C ASN A 83 24.80 -12.78 41.60
N SER A 84 25.52 -11.67 41.66
CA SER A 84 25.24 -10.56 42.57
C SER A 84 24.19 -9.61 41.97
N PRO A 85 23.25 -9.07 42.74
CA PRO A 85 22.32 -8.04 42.27
C PRO A 85 23.04 -6.76 41.83
N ASN A 86 24.29 -6.56 42.25
CA ASN A 86 25.12 -5.45 41.87
C ASN A 86 26.16 -5.81 40.81
N ALA A 87 26.06 -6.98 40.15
CA ALA A 87 26.97 -7.36 39.09
C ALA A 87 26.78 -6.46 37.86
N VAL A 88 27.86 -6.23 37.08
CA VAL A 88 27.78 -5.54 35.78
C VAL A 88 27.08 -6.47 34.78
N PRO A 89 25.86 -6.16 34.39
CA PRO A 89 25.07 -7.10 33.59
C PRO A 89 25.75 -7.47 32.27
N GLY A 90 25.81 -8.77 31.97
CA GLY A 90 26.36 -9.32 30.71
C GLY A 90 27.88 -9.41 30.67
N TRP A 91 28.61 -8.58 31.39
CA TRP A 91 30.07 -8.51 31.32
C TRP A 91 30.75 -9.47 32.32
N ARG A 92 31.79 -10.12 31.81
CA ARG A 92 32.70 -10.99 32.57
C ARG A 92 34.12 -10.46 32.47
N THR A 93 34.95 -10.80 33.49
CA THR A 93 36.37 -10.47 33.51
C THR A 93 37.24 -11.72 33.72
N THR A 94 38.47 -11.68 33.23
CA THR A 94 39.49 -12.69 33.54
C THR A 94 40.26 -12.35 34.83
N ALA A 95 40.00 -11.22 35.47
CA ALA A 95 40.56 -10.87 36.75
C ALA A 95 40.15 -11.89 37.82
N THR A 96 41.10 -12.30 38.68
CA THR A 96 40.87 -13.37 39.67
C THR A 96 39.98 -12.93 40.82
N ASP A 97 39.82 -11.63 41.03
CA ASP A 97 38.90 -11.03 41.99
C ASP A 97 37.48 -10.80 41.44
N HIS A 98 37.26 -11.09 40.13
CA HIS A 98 35.99 -10.93 39.44
C HIS A 98 35.40 -9.51 39.52
N MET A 99 36.24 -8.49 39.61
CA MET A 99 35.78 -7.09 39.72
C MET A 99 35.96 -6.35 38.42
N ILE A 100 34.95 -5.51 38.09
CA ILE A 100 34.92 -4.57 36.98
C ILE A 100 34.74 -3.17 37.54
N GLU A 101 35.61 -2.25 37.16
CA GLU A 101 35.53 -0.86 37.63
C GLU A 101 34.70 -0.02 36.69
N VAL A 102 33.67 0.66 37.22
CA VAL A 102 32.80 1.56 36.46
C VAL A 102 32.94 2.97 37.02
N TRP A 103 33.03 3.94 36.10
CA TRP A 103 33.30 5.35 36.38
C TRP A 103 32.11 6.23 36.02
N SER A 104 31.88 7.31 36.77
CA SER A 104 30.97 8.38 36.42
C SER A 104 31.75 9.60 35.90
N PRO A 105 31.12 10.53 35.11
CA PRO A 105 31.81 11.70 34.52
C PRO A 105 32.28 12.73 35.53
N ARG A 106 32.11 12.50 36.82
CA ARG A 106 32.57 13.40 37.91
C ARG A 106 34.08 13.57 37.97
N MET A 107 34.86 12.77 37.26
CA MET A 107 36.33 12.85 37.15
C MET A 107 36.81 13.74 35.98
N ASN A 108 35.99 14.63 35.44
CA ASN A 108 36.30 15.46 34.28
C ASN A 108 36.61 14.67 32.99
N VAL A 109 36.25 13.40 32.94
CA VAL A 109 36.24 12.58 31.72
C VAL A 109 34.77 12.39 31.32
N PRO A 110 34.28 13.01 30.26
CA PRO A 110 32.91 12.81 29.83
C PRO A 110 32.72 11.38 29.30
N ALA A 111 31.59 10.75 29.60
CA ALA A 111 31.17 9.53 28.91
C ALA A 111 30.91 9.84 27.43
N VAL A 112 31.07 8.86 26.57
CA VAL A 112 30.74 8.95 25.15
C VAL A 112 29.24 8.68 24.96
N GLU A 113 28.74 7.64 25.65
CA GLU A 113 27.33 7.28 25.70
C GLU A 113 26.84 7.35 27.14
N GLY A 114 25.61 7.83 27.35
CA GLY A 114 24.98 7.84 28.67
C GLY A 114 25.72 8.67 29.71
N ALA A 115 25.97 8.08 30.89
CA ALA A 115 26.52 8.74 32.05
C ALA A 115 27.67 7.98 32.72
N GLN A 116 28.12 6.87 32.20
CA GLN A 116 29.13 6.00 32.80
C GLN A 116 30.07 5.40 31.76
N PHE A 117 31.18 4.85 32.16
CA PHE A 117 32.12 4.11 31.35
C PHE A 117 32.91 3.10 32.22
N ALA A 118 33.52 2.10 31.61
CA ALA A 118 34.30 1.10 32.33
C ALA A 118 35.82 1.35 32.26
N GLU A 119 36.56 0.78 33.21
CA GLU A 119 38.01 0.61 33.15
C GLU A 119 38.36 -0.89 33.09
N LEU A 120 39.19 -1.27 32.09
CA LEU A 120 39.60 -2.66 31.93
C LEU A 120 40.44 -3.18 33.10
N ASN A 121 41.28 -2.32 33.64
CA ASN A 121 42.23 -2.66 34.66
C ASN A 121 41.74 -2.22 36.04
N ALA A 122 40.66 -2.81 36.57
CA ALA A 122 40.15 -2.48 37.91
C ALA A 122 41.24 -2.63 38.98
N ASN A 123 41.64 -3.85 39.28
CA ASN A 123 42.72 -4.16 40.23
C ASN A 123 43.87 -4.94 39.57
N GLN A 124 43.66 -5.47 38.37
CA GLN A 124 44.57 -6.36 37.67
C GLN A 124 44.50 -6.12 36.18
N VAL A 125 45.58 -6.44 35.45
CA VAL A 125 45.55 -6.57 34.01
C VAL A 125 44.55 -7.68 33.66
N SER A 126 43.51 -7.36 32.91
CA SER A 126 42.40 -8.29 32.64
C SER A 126 41.83 -8.16 31.22
N THR A 127 40.90 -9.05 30.92
CA THR A 127 40.07 -9.03 29.70
C THR A 127 38.61 -8.93 30.12
N LEU A 128 37.90 -7.92 29.64
CA LEU A 128 36.43 -7.84 29.74
C LEU A 128 35.82 -8.52 28.51
N TYR A 129 34.79 -9.34 28.68
CA TYR A 129 34.18 -10.05 27.57
C TYR A 129 32.71 -10.38 27.79
N GLN A 130 32.03 -10.59 26.68
CA GLN A 130 30.70 -11.25 26.61
C GLN A 130 30.72 -12.36 25.55
N ASP A 131 30.03 -13.45 25.87
CA ASP A 131 29.76 -14.54 24.91
C ASP A 131 28.31 -14.43 24.46
N ARG A 132 28.09 -14.35 23.14
CA ARG A 132 26.76 -14.23 22.57
C ARG A 132 26.46 -15.38 21.63
N PRO A 133 25.24 -15.95 21.64
CA PRO A 133 24.79 -16.89 20.62
C PRO A 133 24.87 -16.20 19.24
N THR A 134 25.35 -16.92 18.23
CA THR A 134 25.50 -16.40 16.86
C THR A 134 25.25 -17.50 15.85
N THR A 135 24.85 -17.12 14.63
CA THR A 135 24.59 -18.05 13.53
C THR A 135 25.75 -18.00 12.52
N PRO A 136 26.28 -19.15 12.04
CA PRO A 136 27.30 -19.19 11.02
C PRO A 136 26.90 -18.40 9.77
N GLY A 137 27.82 -17.60 9.23
CA GLY A 137 27.61 -16.72 8.07
C GLY A 137 26.97 -15.37 8.42
N GLN A 138 26.50 -15.16 9.65
CA GLN A 138 25.94 -13.89 10.09
C GLN A 138 27.02 -12.80 10.11
N LYS A 139 26.75 -11.65 9.49
CA LYS A 139 27.60 -10.47 9.55
C LYS A 139 27.18 -9.60 10.73
N LEU A 140 28.09 -9.36 11.64
CA LEU A 140 27.95 -8.55 12.83
C LEU A 140 28.80 -7.30 12.70
N TYR A 141 28.37 -6.23 13.32
CA TYR A 141 29.12 -4.97 13.36
C TYR A 141 29.56 -4.71 14.80
N TRP A 142 30.65 -3.95 14.94
CA TRP A 142 31.12 -3.52 16.23
C TRP A 142 31.58 -2.07 16.20
N ARG A 143 31.35 -1.38 17.31
CA ARG A 143 31.81 -0.04 17.62
C ARG A 143 32.26 -0.01 19.06
N LEU A 144 33.30 0.78 19.35
CA LEU A 144 33.76 1.03 20.69
C LEU A 144 34.46 2.39 20.79
N SER A 145 34.52 2.96 21.98
CA SER A 145 35.34 4.12 22.30
C SER A 145 36.36 3.76 23.36
N HIS A 146 37.63 4.11 23.09
CA HIS A 146 38.76 3.82 23.97
C HIS A 146 39.50 5.11 24.33
N ARG A 147 40.04 5.18 25.56
CA ARG A 147 40.80 6.32 26.02
C ARG A 147 41.79 5.89 27.09
N GLY A 148 42.99 6.50 27.08
CA GLY A 148 43.98 6.34 28.13
C GLY A 148 43.61 7.12 29.42
N ARG A 149 43.89 6.55 30.61
CA ARG A 149 43.58 7.17 31.90
C ARG A 149 44.65 8.17 32.36
N LEU A 150 45.92 7.76 32.46
CA LEU A 150 47.02 8.60 32.95
C LEU A 150 48.11 8.85 31.89
N GLY A 151 47.93 8.36 30.67
CA GLY A 151 48.84 8.48 29.54
C GLY A 151 48.30 7.71 28.37
N THR A 152 49.20 7.19 27.51
CA THR A 152 48.80 6.32 26.40
C THR A 152 48.65 4.90 26.90
N ASP A 153 47.42 4.37 26.80
CA ASP A 153 47.07 3.01 27.13
C ASP A 153 46.81 2.20 25.86
N GLN A 154 46.99 0.88 25.91
CA GLN A 154 46.77 0.00 24.78
C GLN A 154 45.91 -1.20 25.16
N MET A 155 44.94 -1.51 24.31
CA MET A 155 44.14 -2.72 24.40
C MET A 155 44.01 -3.42 23.06
N ALA A 156 43.75 -4.73 23.07
CA ALA A 156 43.34 -5.48 21.91
C ALA A 156 41.85 -5.75 21.94
N LEU A 157 41.22 -5.70 20.76
CA LEU A 157 39.90 -6.26 20.49
C LEU A 157 40.06 -7.67 19.94
N ASP A 158 39.54 -8.66 20.66
CA ASP A 158 39.56 -10.07 20.27
C ASP A 158 38.12 -10.55 20.00
N ILE A 159 37.85 -11.13 18.80
CA ILE A 159 36.51 -11.65 18.43
C ILE A 159 36.67 -13.06 17.86
N GLY A 160 35.81 -13.99 18.26
CA GLY A 160 35.83 -15.36 17.75
C GLY A 160 35.17 -16.37 18.66
N ALA A 161 35.46 -17.67 18.43
CA ALA A 161 35.00 -18.72 19.34
C ALA A 161 35.54 -18.50 20.76
N PRO A 162 34.77 -18.80 21.82
CA PRO A 162 35.20 -18.58 23.21
C PRO A 162 36.52 -19.27 23.59
N SER A 163 36.87 -20.38 22.91
CA SER A 163 38.11 -21.15 23.14
C SER A 163 39.38 -20.47 22.59
N GLY A 164 39.22 -19.50 21.68
CA GLY A 164 40.37 -18.81 21.03
C GLY A 164 39.90 -17.67 20.14
N PRO A 165 39.41 -16.56 20.70
CA PRO A 165 39.05 -15.40 19.89
C PRO A 165 40.30 -14.81 19.22
N ALA A 166 40.16 -14.41 17.95
CA ALA A 166 41.24 -13.82 17.17
C ALA A 166 41.30 -12.30 17.35
N GLN A 167 42.48 -11.75 17.45
CA GLN A 167 42.67 -10.30 17.53
C GLN A 167 42.25 -9.62 16.25
N GLN A 168 41.35 -8.64 16.36
CA GLN A 168 40.84 -7.82 15.26
C GLN A 168 41.62 -6.51 15.10
N GLY A 169 42.17 -6.00 16.18
CA GLY A 169 42.94 -4.76 16.16
C GLY A 169 43.50 -4.40 17.52
N THR A 170 44.38 -3.39 17.52
CA THR A 170 44.93 -2.77 18.73
C THR A 170 44.51 -1.29 18.76
N MET A 171 43.95 -0.83 19.88
CA MET A 171 43.59 0.55 20.17
C MET A 171 44.66 1.16 21.06
N SER A 172 45.11 2.37 20.72
CA SER A 172 46.18 3.06 21.45
C SER A 172 45.82 4.53 21.56
N ASP A 173 45.35 4.95 22.71
CA ASP A 173 44.85 6.31 22.93
C ASP A 173 45.43 6.91 24.20
N GLY A 174 45.61 8.26 24.19
CA GLY A 174 46.03 9.06 25.33
C GLY A 174 44.87 9.66 26.09
N THR A 175 45.18 10.60 26.97
CA THR A 175 44.22 11.22 27.91
C THR A 175 43.41 12.37 27.30
N ALA A 176 43.72 12.86 26.07
CA ALA A 176 43.16 14.09 25.53
C ALA A 176 41.70 13.92 25.03
N LYS A 177 41.42 12.80 24.38
CA LYS A 177 40.12 12.51 23.78
C LYS A 177 39.89 11.01 23.69
N TRP A 178 38.63 10.62 23.51
CA TRP A 178 38.25 9.27 23.13
C TRP A 178 38.61 8.99 21.67
N GLY A 179 39.22 7.85 21.43
CA GLY A 179 39.33 7.26 20.08
C GLY A 179 38.08 6.43 19.82
N THR A 180 37.47 6.55 18.65
CA THR A 180 36.33 5.74 18.25
C THR A 180 36.73 4.77 17.16
N TYR A 181 36.37 3.50 17.33
CA TYR A 181 36.74 2.40 16.46
C TYR A 181 35.49 1.63 16.05
N HIS A 182 35.49 1.10 14.84
CA HIS A 182 34.36 0.33 14.31
C HIS A 182 34.86 -0.70 13.28
N GLY A 183 34.04 -1.70 13.03
CA GLY A 183 34.32 -2.72 12.06
C GLY A 183 33.20 -3.75 11.95
N SER A 184 33.49 -4.82 11.24
CA SER A 184 32.54 -5.93 11.09
C SER A 184 33.23 -7.27 11.30
N TYR A 185 32.44 -8.27 11.68
CA TYR A 185 32.86 -9.65 11.87
C TYR A 185 31.86 -10.58 11.22
N THR A 186 32.31 -11.50 10.37
CA THR A 186 31.46 -12.54 9.82
C THR A 186 31.68 -13.82 10.60
N VAL A 187 30.62 -14.38 11.17
CA VAL A 187 30.67 -15.60 11.98
C VAL A 187 31.12 -16.78 11.12
N PRO A 188 32.24 -17.44 11.43
CA PRO A 188 32.74 -18.57 10.66
C PRO A 188 31.79 -19.77 10.63
N PRO A 189 31.91 -20.66 9.63
CA PRO A 189 31.18 -21.92 9.61
C PRO A 189 31.39 -22.74 10.89
N GLY A 190 30.31 -23.24 11.47
CA GLY A 190 30.31 -24.07 12.67
C GLY A 190 30.42 -23.31 14.00
N GLN A 191 30.63 -22.00 13.99
CA GLN A 191 30.66 -21.20 15.20
C GLN A 191 29.24 -20.78 15.60
N THR A 192 28.74 -21.23 16.75
CA THR A 192 27.40 -20.93 17.28
C THR A 192 27.43 -20.01 18.51
N THR A 193 28.62 -19.67 19.00
CA THR A 193 28.86 -18.71 20.07
C THR A 193 30.06 -17.85 19.69
N THR A 194 29.92 -16.54 19.82
CA THR A 194 30.99 -15.59 19.57
C THR A 194 31.32 -14.85 20.86
N ARG A 195 32.59 -14.87 21.23
CA ARG A 195 33.17 -14.01 22.28
C ARG A 195 33.57 -12.69 21.66
N PHE A 196 33.18 -11.60 22.32
CA PHE A 196 33.60 -10.25 22.06
C PHE A 196 34.37 -9.76 23.29
N ALA A 197 35.66 -9.46 23.13
CA ALA A 197 36.56 -9.29 24.25
C ALA A 197 37.51 -8.11 24.09
N PHE A 198 37.77 -7.41 25.17
CA PHE A 198 38.76 -6.33 25.31
C PHE A 198 39.86 -6.79 26.22
N ARG A 199 41.05 -6.95 25.68
CA ARG A 199 42.22 -7.42 26.44
C ARG A 199 43.21 -6.28 26.64
N SER A 200 43.49 -5.92 27.88
CA SER A 200 44.51 -4.94 28.22
C SER A 200 45.90 -5.44 27.75
N ILE A 201 46.62 -4.58 27.00
CA ILE A 201 48.01 -4.83 26.56
C ILE A 201 48.99 -4.06 27.46
N SER A 202 48.78 -2.77 27.62
CA SER A 202 49.59 -1.93 28.44
C SER A 202 48.80 -0.74 29.02
N ALA A 203 49.27 -0.25 30.15
CA ALA A 203 48.80 0.97 30.78
C ALA A 203 49.94 1.93 31.02
N ALA A 204 49.71 3.22 30.97
CA ALA A 204 50.71 4.23 31.20
C ALA A 204 51.30 4.10 32.62
N GLY A 205 52.62 4.17 32.69
CA GLY A 205 53.39 4.00 33.95
C GLY A 205 53.48 2.56 34.44
N GLY A 206 52.98 1.56 33.72
CA GLY A 206 53.13 0.13 34.07
C GLY A 206 52.30 -0.32 35.26
N ASN A 207 51.34 0.47 35.72
CA ASN A 207 50.49 0.13 36.86
C ASN A 207 49.36 -0.81 36.41
N ALA A 208 49.30 -2.02 36.96
CA ALA A 208 48.34 -3.05 36.64
C ALA A 208 46.86 -2.70 36.99
N SER A 209 46.64 -1.69 37.83
CA SER A 209 45.31 -1.23 38.25
C SER A 209 44.89 0.11 37.62
N VAL A 210 45.55 0.51 36.54
CA VAL A 210 45.29 1.80 35.90
C VAL A 210 45.22 1.60 34.37
N GLY A 211 44.22 2.20 33.75
CA GLY A 211 44.20 2.40 32.30
C GLY A 211 43.16 1.63 31.51
N ASN A 212 43.05 2.00 30.25
CA ASN A 212 42.11 1.50 29.29
C ASN A 212 40.64 1.76 29.66
N PHE A 213 40.24 3.03 29.57
CA PHE A 213 38.83 3.40 29.62
C PHE A 213 38.10 2.93 28.35
N LEU A 214 36.89 2.43 28.55
CA LEU A 214 36.07 1.82 27.52
C LEU A 214 34.62 2.28 27.65
N ASP A 215 34.02 2.71 26.51
CA ASP A 215 32.62 3.18 26.46
C ASP A 215 32.04 3.00 25.06
N ASP A 216 30.73 3.26 24.91
CA ASP A 216 30.01 3.18 23.64
C ASP A 216 30.25 1.84 22.88
N VAL A 217 30.19 0.74 23.64
CA VAL A 217 30.52 -0.58 23.14
C VAL A 217 29.28 -1.23 22.52
N PHE A 218 29.34 -1.42 21.22
CA PHE A 218 28.35 -2.16 20.46
C PHE A 218 29.01 -3.38 19.80
N PHE A 219 28.32 -4.51 19.85
CA PHE A 219 28.59 -5.69 19.01
C PHE A 219 27.26 -6.39 18.73
N GLY A 220 26.88 -6.51 17.47
CA GLY A 220 25.60 -7.11 17.15
C GLY A 220 25.20 -7.01 15.69
N THR A 221 23.97 -7.38 15.43
CA THR A 221 23.34 -7.24 14.13
C THR A 221 23.06 -5.78 13.81
N PRO A 222 23.12 -5.38 12.52
CA PRO A 222 22.71 -4.05 12.12
C PRO A 222 21.20 -3.84 12.30
N PRO A 223 20.69 -2.61 12.14
CA PRO A 223 19.27 -2.38 12.07
C PRO A 223 18.64 -3.21 10.96
N CYS A 224 17.43 -3.71 11.17
CA CYS A 224 16.68 -4.46 10.18
C CYS A 224 15.19 -4.08 10.28
N VAL A 225 14.74 -3.18 9.42
CA VAL A 225 13.36 -2.72 9.42
C VAL A 225 12.49 -3.65 8.61
N VAL A 226 11.49 -4.25 9.25
CA VAL A 226 10.42 -4.99 8.61
C VAL A 226 9.24 -4.07 8.42
N VAL A 227 8.66 -4.06 7.22
CA VAL A 227 7.43 -3.33 6.94
C VAL A 227 6.31 -4.30 6.57
N THR A 228 5.15 -4.13 7.20
CA THR A 228 3.92 -4.87 6.88
C THR A 228 2.89 -3.92 6.30
N LYS A 229 2.02 -4.44 5.42
CA LYS A 229 0.98 -3.64 4.76
C LYS A 229 -0.36 -4.38 4.77
N SER A 230 -1.42 -3.61 4.97
CA SER A 230 -2.80 -4.10 4.88
C SER A 230 -3.68 -3.09 4.16
N ALA A 231 -4.81 -3.57 3.63
CA ALA A 231 -5.86 -2.77 3.02
C ALA A 231 -7.16 -2.91 3.82
N SER A 232 -7.97 -1.87 3.90
CA SER A 232 -9.28 -1.86 4.53
C SER A 232 -10.26 -1.03 3.68
N PRO A 233 -11.51 -1.50 3.45
CA PRO A 233 -12.11 -2.72 4.03
C PRO A 233 -11.49 -4.02 3.48
N GLN A 234 -11.68 -5.11 4.22
CA GLN A 234 -11.34 -6.46 3.76
C GLN A 234 -12.44 -6.98 2.83
N GLY A 235 -12.05 -7.74 1.81
CA GLY A 235 -12.96 -8.31 0.82
C GLY A 235 -13.19 -7.39 -0.39
N PRO A 236 -14.11 -7.81 -1.31
CA PRO A 236 -14.36 -7.06 -2.54
C PRO A 236 -15.00 -5.69 -2.26
N VAL A 237 -14.58 -4.67 -3.00
CA VAL A 237 -15.10 -3.30 -2.93
C VAL A 237 -15.71 -2.89 -4.28
N ASN A 238 -16.59 -1.88 -4.27
CA ASN A 238 -17.15 -1.32 -5.48
C ASN A 238 -16.27 -0.21 -6.07
N VAL A 239 -16.43 0.05 -7.35
CA VAL A 239 -15.94 1.28 -7.99
C VAL A 239 -16.44 2.49 -7.21
N GLY A 240 -15.57 3.47 -6.96
CA GLY A 240 -15.85 4.66 -6.17
C GLY A 240 -15.62 4.50 -4.67
N ALA A 241 -15.43 3.29 -4.15
CA ALA A 241 -15.11 3.07 -2.74
C ALA A 241 -13.72 3.62 -2.38
N GLU A 242 -13.57 4.04 -1.12
CA GLU A 242 -12.27 4.36 -0.56
C GLU A 242 -11.63 3.12 0.07
N VAL A 243 -10.34 2.94 -0.19
CA VAL A 243 -9.49 1.91 0.41
C VAL A 243 -8.41 2.60 1.22
N THR A 244 -8.30 2.23 2.50
CA THR A 244 -7.23 2.69 3.39
C THR A 244 -6.10 1.68 3.37
N TYR A 245 -4.91 2.10 2.99
CA TYR A 245 -3.68 1.34 3.16
C TYR A 245 -3.02 1.73 4.48
N ARG A 246 -2.67 0.71 5.26
CA ARG A 246 -1.96 0.86 6.54
C ARG A 246 -0.64 0.12 6.46
N LEU A 247 0.46 0.82 6.78
CA LEU A 247 1.80 0.27 6.80
C LEU A 247 2.40 0.42 8.19
N THR A 248 3.01 -0.65 8.69
CA THR A 248 3.71 -0.64 9.98
C THR A 248 5.16 -1.01 9.74
N ALA A 249 6.08 -0.11 10.10
CA ALA A 249 7.52 -0.31 10.04
C ALA A 249 8.06 -0.56 11.46
N VAL A 250 8.75 -1.70 11.64
CA VAL A 250 9.32 -2.12 12.93
C VAL A 250 10.78 -2.51 12.74
N ASN A 251 11.66 -2.00 13.59
CA ASN A 251 13.06 -2.40 13.58
C ASN A 251 13.25 -3.67 14.43
N LYS A 252 13.62 -4.76 13.79
CA LYS A 252 13.91 -6.07 14.39
C LYS A 252 15.42 -6.39 14.46
N GLY A 253 16.26 -5.43 14.06
CA GLY A 253 17.73 -5.56 14.13
C GLY A 253 18.29 -5.30 15.52
N GLY A 254 19.61 -5.34 15.64
CA GLY A 254 20.34 -5.14 16.92
C GLY A 254 20.71 -3.69 17.19
N ASP A 255 20.58 -2.80 16.22
CA ASP A 255 20.90 -1.38 16.36
C ASP A 255 19.73 -0.49 15.88
N VAL A 256 19.81 0.78 16.18
CA VAL A 256 18.83 1.80 15.80
C VAL A 256 18.88 2.05 14.28
N ALA A 257 17.75 1.95 13.60
CA ALA A 257 17.64 2.39 12.21
C ALA A 257 17.55 3.92 12.16
N GLN A 258 18.39 4.55 11.35
CA GLN A 258 18.48 6.00 11.20
C GLN A 258 17.85 6.45 9.88
N ASN A 259 17.46 7.73 9.79
CA ASN A 259 16.94 8.36 8.57
C ASN A 259 15.86 7.51 7.85
N VAL A 260 14.91 6.99 8.63
CA VAL A 260 13.92 6.03 8.14
C VAL A 260 12.88 6.71 7.27
N ARG A 261 12.74 6.24 6.01
CA ARG A 261 11.81 6.76 5.01
C ARG A 261 11.00 5.63 4.42
N LEU A 262 9.68 5.79 4.41
CA LEU A 262 8.76 4.87 3.78
C LEU A 262 8.19 5.53 2.53
N THR A 263 8.15 4.80 1.42
CA THR A 263 7.57 5.25 0.16
C THR A 263 6.58 4.22 -0.34
N ASP A 264 5.45 4.69 -0.85
CA ASP A 264 4.39 3.89 -1.39
C ASP A 264 3.82 4.54 -2.64
N LYS A 265 3.66 3.78 -3.71
CA LYS A 265 3.10 4.29 -4.96
C LYS A 265 1.60 4.01 -5.01
N VAL A 266 0.80 5.05 -5.23
CA VAL A 266 -0.64 4.89 -5.48
C VAL A 266 -0.85 3.89 -6.61
N PRO A 267 -1.59 2.80 -6.37
CA PRO A 267 -1.73 1.74 -7.36
C PRO A 267 -2.52 2.19 -8.59
N ALA A 268 -2.14 1.66 -9.75
CA ALA A 268 -2.80 1.95 -11.01
C ALA A 268 -4.31 1.67 -10.95
N GLY A 269 -5.10 2.57 -11.53
CA GLY A 269 -6.56 2.47 -11.51
C GLY A 269 -7.21 2.97 -10.23
N THR A 270 -6.44 3.53 -9.32
CA THR A 270 -6.95 4.25 -8.15
C THR A 270 -6.49 5.71 -8.16
N THR A 271 -7.11 6.54 -7.34
CA THR A 271 -6.77 7.95 -7.17
C THR A 271 -6.48 8.22 -5.71
N TYR A 272 -5.42 8.94 -5.40
CA TYR A 272 -5.12 9.38 -4.05
C TYR A 272 -6.26 10.23 -3.48
N VAL A 273 -6.59 10.07 -2.20
CA VAL A 273 -7.56 10.91 -1.48
C VAL A 273 -6.80 12.00 -0.73
N PRO A 274 -6.89 13.27 -1.16
CA PRO A 274 -6.18 14.38 -0.53
C PRO A 274 -6.46 14.51 0.97
N GLY A 275 -5.44 14.89 1.75
CA GLY A 275 -5.53 15.07 3.20
C GLY A 275 -5.72 13.75 3.97
N SER A 276 -5.37 12.62 3.39
CA SER A 276 -5.53 11.31 4.03
C SER A 276 -4.26 10.77 4.69
N LEU A 277 -3.15 11.51 4.61
CA LEU A 277 -1.89 11.11 5.25
C LEU A 277 -1.99 11.20 6.77
N ARG A 278 -1.54 10.15 7.45
CA ARG A 278 -1.60 10.09 8.91
C ARG A 278 -0.54 9.17 9.49
N VAL A 279 0.04 9.55 10.63
CA VAL A 279 0.70 8.64 11.55
C VAL A 279 -0.34 8.13 12.56
N VAL A 280 -0.63 6.84 12.51
CA VAL A 280 -1.63 6.19 13.37
C VAL A 280 -1.06 5.93 14.76
N SER A 281 0.21 5.46 14.82
CA SER A 281 0.93 5.21 16.07
C SER A 281 2.42 5.43 15.87
N GLY A 282 3.11 5.76 16.95
CA GLY A 282 4.52 6.10 16.96
C GLY A 282 4.78 7.60 17.07
N PRO A 283 6.04 8.05 17.00
CA PRO A 283 6.41 9.46 17.06
C PRO A 283 5.75 10.29 15.96
N GLY A 284 5.22 11.45 16.33
CA GLY A 284 4.53 12.35 15.41
C GLY A 284 3.11 11.88 15.03
N SER A 285 2.44 11.07 15.89
CA SER A 285 1.08 10.59 15.62
C SER A 285 0.08 11.74 15.45
N GLY A 286 -0.74 11.64 14.39
CA GLY A 286 -1.71 12.66 14.01
C GLY A 286 -1.98 12.67 12.51
N ALA A 287 -2.88 13.56 12.07
CA ALA A 287 -3.07 13.87 10.66
C ALA A 287 -1.89 14.69 10.14
N LEU A 288 -1.52 14.45 8.88
CA LEU A 288 -0.42 15.12 8.19
C LEU A 288 -0.94 15.79 6.93
N THR A 289 -0.16 16.73 6.39
CA THR A 289 -0.48 17.41 5.14
C THR A 289 0.06 16.64 3.94
N ASP A 290 -0.40 17.01 2.74
CA ASP A 290 0.10 16.43 1.49
C ASP A 290 1.32 17.20 0.96
N GLN A 291 1.65 18.33 1.58
CA GLN A 291 2.64 19.27 1.09
C GLN A 291 4.06 18.84 1.45
N ALA A 292 4.99 18.95 0.50
CA ALA A 292 6.39 18.61 0.73
C ALA A 292 7.07 19.57 1.73
N GLY A 293 7.74 19.02 2.73
CA GLY A 293 8.69 19.73 3.57
C GLY A 293 8.12 20.43 4.81
N ASP A 294 6.81 20.48 5.01
CA ASP A 294 6.18 21.13 6.16
C ASP A 294 6.00 20.20 7.36
N ASP A 295 5.76 18.91 7.10
CA ASP A 295 5.70 17.86 8.13
C ASP A 295 6.36 16.55 7.67
N GLN A 296 6.06 15.43 8.35
CA GLN A 296 6.72 14.12 8.12
C GLN A 296 6.25 13.40 6.86
N ALA A 297 5.24 13.89 6.14
CA ALA A 297 4.69 13.21 4.97
C ALA A 297 4.57 14.13 3.77
N GLU A 298 4.32 13.53 2.62
CA GLU A 298 4.02 14.25 1.39
C GLU A 298 3.38 13.32 0.37
N PHE A 299 2.59 13.89 -0.54
CA PHE A 299 2.11 13.23 -1.75
C PHE A 299 2.64 13.96 -2.99
N ASP A 300 3.45 13.27 -3.77
CA ASP A 300 3.94 13.76 -5.05
C ASP A 300 2.98 13.36 -6.18
N ALA A 301 2.19 14.30 -6.65
CA ALA A 301 1.22 14.08 -7.72
C ALA A 301 1.88 13.75 -9.09
N ALA A 302 3.13 14.15 -9.32
CA ALA A 302 3.81 13.88 -10.58
C ALA A 302 4.24 12.42 -10.71
N THR A 303 4.65 11.81 -9.60
CA THR A 303 5.07 10.40 -9.55
C THR A 303 3.98 9.48 -9.03
N GLY A 304 2.96 10.02 -8.36
CA GLY A 304 1.94 9.28 -7.62
C GLY A 304 2.49 8.60 -6.37
N ALA A 305 3.58 9.12 -5.78
CA ALA A 305 4.20 8.55 -4.60
C ALA A 305 3.74 9.25 -3.32
N VAL A 306 3.41 8.44 -2.31
CA VAL A 306 3.25 8.85 -0.92
C VAL A 306 4.56 8.57 -0.19
N SER A 307 5.07 9.54 0.54
CA SER A 307 6.30 9.41 1.33
C SER A 307 6.05 9.76 2.79
N PHE A 308 6.61 8.97 3.70
CA PHE A 308 6.61 9.24 5.13
C PHE A 308 8.03 9.17 5.68
N ARG A 309 8.36 10.08 6.59
CA ARG A 309 9.58 10.09 7.39
C ARG A 309 9.22 9.59 8.77
N LEU A 310 9.78 8.43 9.14
CA LEU A 310 9.32 7.66 10.29
C LEU A 310 10.28 7.77 11.48
N GLY A 311 9.73 7.59 12.68
CA GLY A 311 10.51 7.45 13.91
C GLY A 311 10.75 8.75 14.66
N ASP A 312 11.46 8.63 15.78
CA ASP A 312 11.77 9.75 16.65
C ASP A 312 12.68 10.78 15.97
N GLY A 313 12.36 12.07 16.11
CA GLY A 313 13.10 13.17 15.49
C GLY A 313 12.89 13.29 13.97
N ALA A 314 11.88 12.64 13.36
CA ALA A 314 11.53 12.85 11.98
C ALA A 314 11.03 14.28 11.74
N THR A 315 11.41 14.86 10.58
CA THR A 315 11.06 16.23 10.19
C THR A 315 10.47 16.26 8.78
N GLY A 316 10.15 17.43 8.26
CA GLY A 316 9.69 17.61 6.88
C GLY A 316 10.72 17.21 5.80
N THR A 317 11.99 17.04 6.15
CA THR A 317 13.07 16.75 5.20
C THR A 317 13.90 15.53 5.52
N THR A 318 13.97 15.11 6.80
CA THR A 318 14.82 14.01 7.26
C THR A 318 14.00 12.92 7.94
N GLY A 319 14.34 11.66 7.67
CA GLY A 319 13.81 10.52 8.42
C GLY A 319 14.29 10.53 9.85
N GLY A 320 13.49 10.00 10.76
CA GLY A 320 13.81 9.85 12.17
C GLY A 320 14.52 8.54 12.48
N ARG A 321 14.46 8.15 13.75
CA ARG A 321 15.09 6.96 14.31
C ARG A 321 14.04 5.93 14.70
N LEU A 322 14.19 4.69 14.29
CA LEU A 322 13.44 3.56 14.83
C LEU A 322 14.34 2.75 15.76
N ALA A 323 14.04 2.83 17.05
CA ALA A 323 14.73 2.02 18.04
C ALA A 323 14.37 0.53 17.87
N ASN A 324 15.25 -0.32 18.37
CA ASN A 324 15.04 -1.77 18.48
C ASN A 324 14.59 -2.17 19.89
N ASP A 325 13.99 -1.25 20.63
CA ASP A 325 13.56 -1.47 22.02
C ASP A 325 12.33 -2.38 22.06
N THR A 326 12.49 -3.54 22.69
CA THR A 326 11.41 -4.52 22.90
C THR A 326 10.46 -4.14 24.04
N THR A 327 10.68 -3.03 24.74
CA THR A 327 9.88 -2.58 25.88
C THR A 327 8.78 -1.58 25.51
N LEU A 328 8.83 -1.01 24.31
CA LEU A 328 7.82 -0.10 23.76
C LEU A 328 7.00 -0.78 22.67
N PRO A 329 5.74 -0.35 22.40
CA PRO A 329 5.02 -0.81 21.22
C PRO A 329 5.81 -0.41 19.97
N ASP A 330 6.50 -1.40 19.42
CA ASP A 330 7.53 -1.25 18.41
C ASP A 330 6.98 -0.70 17.10
N GLY A 331 7.57 0.38 16.63
CA GLY A 331 7.44 0.84 15.29
C GLY A 331 6.53 2.05 15.09
N THR A 332 6.45 2.46 13.84
CA THR A 332 5.58 3.54 13.38
C THR A 332 4.57 2.99 12.41
N THR A 333 3.29 3.26 12.64
CA THR A 333 2.21 2.89 11.75
C THR A 333 1.68 4.13 11.05
N VAL A 334 1.62 4.08 9.73
CA VAL A 334 1.09 5.15 8.88
C VAL A 334 -0.08 4.65 8.02
N GLU A 335 -0.91 5.58 7.57
CA GLU A 335 -2.00 5.27 6.64
C GLU A 335 -2.23 6.38 5.63
N PHE A 336 -2.77 6.00 4.49
CA PHE A 336 -3.31 6.88 3.46
C PHE A 336 -4.47 6.21 2.74
N ARG A 337 -5.27 6.99 2.02
CA ARG A 337 -6.46 6.48 1.33
C ARG A 337 -6.38 6.69 -0.17
N VAL A 338 -6.99 5.76 -0.89
CA VAL A 338 -7.19 5.85 -2.34
C VAL A 338 -8.65 5.58 -2.68
N LYS A 339 -9.13 6.17 -3.78
CA LYS A 339 -10.46 5.91 -4.34
C LYS A 339 -10.34 4.98 -5.53
N VAL A 340 -11.13 3.92 -5.56
CA VAL A 340 -11.13 2.90 -6.61
C VAL A 340 -11.76 3.44 -7.89
N GLY A 341 -11.03 3.40 -9.00
CA GLY A 341 -11.47 3.86 -10.31
C GLY A 341 -12.20 2.79 -11.13
N ARG A 342 -12.92 3.23 -12.16
CA ARG A 342 -13.68 2.33 -13.05
C ARG A 342 -12.80 1.37 -13.87
N SER A 343 -11.54 1.72 -14.13
CA SER A 343 -10.62 0.91 -14.95
C SER A 343 -10.20 -0.40 -14.32
N VAL A 344 -10.40 -0.55 -13.00
CA VAL A 344 -10.07 -1.77 -12.24
C VAL A 344 -11.30 -2.57 -11.81
N ALA A 345 -12.50 -2.23 -12.28
CA ALA A 345 -13.71 -3.00 -12.05
C ALA A 345 -13.53 -4.47 -12.49
N GLY A 346 -13.91 -5.43 -11.66
CA GLY A 346 -13.73 -6.86 -11.91
C GLY A 346 -12.29 -7.34 -11.87
N ARG A 347 -11.36 -6.56 -11.29
CA ARG A 347 -9.93 -6.87 -11.19
C ARG A 347 -9.44 -6.75 -9.76
N GLN A 348 -8.19 -7.14 -9.54
CA GLN A 348 -7.48 -6.90 -8.29
C GLN A 348 -6.65 -5.62 -8.37
N VAL A 349 -6.64 -4.86 -7.30
CA VAL A 349 -5.67 -3.79 -7.03
C VAL A 349 -4.64 -4.33 -6.07
N VAL A 350 -3.38 -4.32 -6.47
CA VAL A 350 -2.25 -4.81 -5.67
C VAL A 350 -1.37 -3.62 -5.33
N ASN A 351 -1.01 -3.49 -4.06
CA ASN A 351 -0.18 -2.41 -3.57
C ASN A 351 0.85 -2.90 -2.54
N SER A 352 2.10 -2.43 -2.66
CA SER A 352 3.20 -2.67 -1.72
C SER A 352 3.95 -1.36 -1.47
N GLY A 353 4.58 -1.26 -0.30
CA GLY A 353 5.42 -0.13 0.08
C GLY A 353 6.85 -0.55 0.35
N ALA A 354 7.78 0.38 0.28
CA ALA A 354 9.18 0.18 0.57
C ALA A 354 9.65 1.11 1.70
N VAL A 355 10.57 0.62 2.53
CA VAL A 355 11.26 1.43 3.53
C VAL A 355 12.75 1.46 3.23
N ALA A 356 13.35 2.65 3.30
CA ALA A 356 14.79 2.87 3.25
C ALA A 356 15.24 3.44 4.60
N TYR A 357 16.40 3.00 5.09
CA TYR A 357 16.97 3.43 6.37
C TYR A 357 18.48 3.29 6.36
N GLU A 358 19.15 3.96 7.26
CA GLU A 358 20.61 3.94 7.36
C GLU A 358 21.09 3.06 8.52
N ASN A 359 22.06 2.21 8.22
CA ASN A 359 22.96 1.58 9.17
C ASN A 359 24.18 2.48 9.34
N ARG A 360 24.46 2.96 10.55
CA ARG A 360 25.59 3.84 10.88
C ARG A 360 26.65 3.17 11.74
N LEU A 361 26.70 1.86 11.76
CA LEU A 361 27.71 1.10 12.49
C LEU A 361 29.06 1.05 11.76
N GLY A 362 29.10 1.37 10.47
CA GLY A 362 30.33 1.47 9.69
C GLY A 362 30.92 2.88 9.65
N PRO A 363 32.07 3.06 8.96
CA PRO A 363 32.71 4.37 8.80
C PRO A 363 31.86 5.36 8.01
N GLU A 364 31.06 4.85 7.10
CA GLU A 364 30.11 5.60 6.28
C GLU A 364 28.70 5.02 6.47
N PRO A 365 27.66 5.87 6.42
CA PRO A 365 26.28 5.39 6.47
C PRO A 365 25.97 4.45 5.29
N GLU A 366 25.45 3.27 5.57
CA GLU A 366 24.98 2.30 4.58
C GLU A 366 23.46 2.37 4.49
N THR A 367 22.91 2.64 3.28
CA THR A 367 21.47 2.60 3.06
C THR A 367 21.00 1.17 2.88
N LEU A 368 20.07 0.74 3.74
CA LEU A 368 19.39 -0.54 3.66
C LEU A 368 17.94 -0.33 3.25
N THR A 369 17.34 -1.34 2.61
CA THR A 369 15.95 -1.27 2.15
C THR A 369 15.21 -2.56 2.46
N SER A 370 13.91 -2.45 2.70
CA SER A 370 13.00 -3.60 2.72
C SER A 370 11.65 -3.22 2.10
N THR A 371 10.88 -4.22 1.67
CA THR A 371 9.56 -4.04 1.07
C THR A 371 8.51 -4.78 1.87
N SER A 372 7.28 -4.26 1.89
CA SER A 372 6.14 -4.98 2.46
C SER A 372 5.74 -6.15 1.55
N GLY A 373 4.97 -7.07 2.08
CA GLY A 373 4.11 -7.94 1.27
C GLY A 373 3.06 -7.12 0.51
N ASP A 374 2.44 -7.75 -0.47
CA ASP A 374 1.35 -7.16 -1.26
C ASP A 374 0.06 -7.08 -0.41
N ALA A 375 -0.57 -5.92 -0.40
CA ALA A 375 -1.96 -5.74 0.01
C ALA A 375 -2.84 -5.84 -1.23
N VAL A 376 -3.71 -6.85 -1.28
CA VAL A 376 -4.59 -7.12 -2.42
C VAL A 376 -6.01 -6.69 -2.07
N THR A 377 -6.64 -5.91 -2.96
CA THR A 377 -8.05 -5.52 -2.87
C THR A 377 -8.76 -6.01 -4.12
N GLU A 378 -9.80 -6.80 -3.97
CA GLU A 378 -10.66 -7.21 -5.08
C GLU A 378 -11.69 -6.12 -5.36
N VAL A 379 -11.95 -5.86 -6.63
CA VAL A 379 -12.95 -4.88 -7.06
C VAL A 379 -14.09 -5.61 -7.78
N ASN A 380 -15.30 -5.37 -7.31
CA ASN A 380 -16.50 -5.94 -7.93
C ASN A 380 -16.62 -5.49 -9.39
N PRO A 381 -17.17 -6.33 -10.27
CA PRO A 381 -17.56 -5.92 -11.62
C PRO A 381 -18.55 -4.76 -11.58
N ALA A 382 -18.44 -3.85 -12.53
CA ALA A 382 -19.36 -2.74 -12.72
C ALA A 382 -19.69 -2.58 -14.21
N VAL A 383 -20.86 -2.05 -14.50
CA VAL A 383 -21.39 -1.83 -15.84
C VAL A 383 -21.88 -0.38 -15.99
N ASP A 384 -22.23 0.00 -17.19
CA ASP A 384 -22.88 1.27 -17.49
C ASP A 384 -23.93 0.94 -18.57
N LEU A 385 -25.10 0.51 -18.09
CA LEU A 385 -26.25 0.20 -18.92
C LEU A 385 -26.97 1.49 -19.28
N SER A 386 -27.50 1.54 -20.48
CA SER A 386 -28.35 2.65 -20.89
C SER A 386 -29.47 2.18 -21.78
N VAL A 387 -30.58 2.90 -21.82
CA VAL A 387 -31.69 2.63 -22.72
C VAL A 387 -32.08 3.88 -23.47
N VAL A 388 -32.33 3.71 -24.79
CA VAL A 388 -32.89 4.75 -25.64
C VAL A 388 -34.16 4.20 -26.31
N LYS A 389 -35.25 4.99 -26.22
CA LYS A 389 -36.56 4.64 -26.78
C LYS A 389 -37.02 5.66 -27.79
N SER A 390 -37.54 5.20 -28.91
CA SER A 390 -38.15 6.04 -29.97
C SER A 390 -39.43 5.42 -30.50
N ALA A 391 -40.25 6.22 -31.15
CA ALA A 391 -41.43 5.79 -31.93
C ALA A 391 -41.29 6.29 -33.35
N ASP A 392 -41.81 5.52 -34.32
CA ASP A 392 -41.85 5.90 -35.73
C ASP A 392 -42.81 7.07 -36.00
N LYS A 393 -43.83 7.23 -35.14
CA LYS A 393 -44.84 8.30 -35.19
C LYS A 393 -45.09 8.84 -33.79
N THR A 394 -45.25 10.13 -33.65
CA THR A 394 -45.65 10.81 -32.40
C THR A 394 -47.15 11.11 -32.35
N GLU A 395 -47.83 10.99 -33.50
CA GLU A 395 -49.29 11.14 -33.64
C GLU A 395 -49.81 9.98 -34.49
N VAL A 396 -50.85 9.32 -34.03
CA VAL A 396 -51.53 8.20 -34.69
C VAL A 396 -53.03 8.28 -34.47
N THR A 397 -53.82 7.72 -35.41
CA THR A 397 -55.27 7.58 -35.24
C THR A 397 -55.61 6.24 -34.61
N VAL A 398 -56.79 6.14 -33.96
CA VAL A 398 -57.35 4.88 -33.44
C VAL A 398 -57.40 3.86 -34.60
N GLY A 399 -56.83 2.70 -34.41
CA GLY A 399 -56.73 1.63 -35.43
C GLY A 399 -55.37 1.56 -36.13
N GLU A 400 -54.61 2.65 -36.15
CA GLU A 400 -53.26 2.64 -36.73
C GLU A 400 -52.23 1.92 -35.85
N THR A 401 -51.09 1.60 -36.46
CA THR A 401 -49.96 0.97 -35.77
C THR A 401 -48.89 2.01 -35.48
N VAL A 402 -48.35 1.99 -34.26
CA VAL A 402 -47.12 2.66 -33.87
C VAL A 402 -46.02 1.62 -33.63
N THR A 403 -44.81 1.94 -34.07
CA THR A 403 -43.65 1.07 -33.92
C THR A 403 -42.65 1.71 -32.96
N TYR A 404 -42.43 1.08 -31.82
CA TYR A 404 -41.42 1.49 -30.84
C TYR A 404 -40.11 0.76 -31.12
N ARG A 405 -38.99 1.48 -31.02
CA ARG A 405 -37.65 0.92 -31.01
C ARG A 405 -37.03 1.23 -29.64
N VAL A 406 -36.54 0.18 -29.00
CA VAL A 406 -35.78 0.26 -27.75
C VAL A 406 -34.38 -0.25 -28.04
N THR A 407 -33.37 0.55 -27.72
CA THR A 407 -31.96 0.18 -27.85
C THR A 407 -31.35 0.20 -26.45
N VAL A 408 -30.72 -0.89 -26.05
CA VAL A 408 -29.97 -1.03 -24.81
C VAL A 408 -28.50 -1.11 -25.16
N ALA A 409 -27.68 -0.38 -24.42
CA ALA A 409 -26.22 -0.43 -24.56
C ALA A 409 -25.57 -0.71 -23.19
N ASN A 410 -24.39 -1.34 -23.21
CA ASN A 410 -23.50 -1.48 -22.06
C ASN A 410 -22.18 -0.78 -22.38
N ALA A 411 -21.95 0.42 -21.84
CA ALA A 411 -20.70 1.17 -22.01
C ALA A 411 -19.54 0.61 -21.16
N GLY A 412 -19.80 -0.48 -20.42
CA GLY A 412 -18.78 -1.20 -19.66
C GLY A 412 -18.47 -0.56 -18.29
N PRO A 413 -17.37 -0.90 -17.66
CA PRO A 413 -16.19 -1.62 -18.15
C PRO A 413 -16.31 -3.15 -18.25
N ASN A 414 -17.27 -3.78 -17.58
CA ASN A 414 -17.44 -5.24 -17.58
C ASN A 414 -18.68 -5.67 -18.39
N ASP A 415 -18.79 -6.96 -18.68
CA ASP A 415 -19.99 -7.58 -19.23
C ASP A 415 -21.12 -7.51 -18.21
N ALA A 416 -22.33 -7.10 -18.66
CA ALA A 416 -23.53 -7.08 -17.86
C ALA A 416 -24.24 -8.43 -17.91
N THR A 417 -24.68 -8.95 -16.76
CA THR A 417 -25.45 -10.20 -16.68
C THR A 417 -26.86 -9.96 -16.16
N GLY A 418 -27.79 -10.84 -16.57
CA GLY A 418 -29.20 -10.73 -16.16
C GLY A 418 -29.89 -9.46 -16.68
N VAL A 419 -29.38 -8.89 -17.78
CA VAL A 419 -29.93 -7.65 -18.37
C VAL A 419 -31.38 -7.85 -18.79
N ALA A 420 -32.25 -6.98 -18.29
CA ALA A 420 -33.67 -6.98 -18.62
C ALA A 420 -34.17 -5.53 -18.79
N VAL A 421 -35.10 -5.36 -19.74
CA VAL A 421 -35.79 -4.10 -19.97
C VAL A 421 -37.26 -4.27 -19.66
N LYS A 422 -37.78 -3.41 -18.80
CA LYS A 422 -39.22 -3.27 -18.55
C LYS A 422 -39.77 -2.24 -19.52
N ASP A 423 -40.65 -2.68 -20.42
CA ASP A 423 -41.32 -1.86 -21.45
C ASP A 423 -42.77 -2.29 -21.57
N VAL A 424 -43.61 -1.85 -20.64
CA VAL A 424 -45.04 -2.17 -20.60
C VAL A 424 -45.78 -1.16 -21.41
N LEU A 425 -46.50 -1.66 -22.45
CA LEU A 425 -47.34 -0.81 -23.29
C LEU A 425 -48.46 -0.15 -22.45
N PRO A 426 -48.70 1.16 -22.65
CA PRO A 426 -49.84 1.86 -22.06
C PRO A 426 -51.21 1.26 -22.45
N ALA A 427 -52.23 1.45 -21.64
CA ALA A 427 -53.54 0.80 -21.77
C ALA A 427 -54.28 1.11 -23.09
N ASN A 428 -53.98 2.23 -23.75
CA ASN A 428 -54.57 2.64 -25.02
C ASN A 428 -53.80 2.09 -26.26
N LEU A 429 -52.85 1.17 -26.01
CA LEU A 429 -52.09 0.49 -27.05
C LEU A 429 -52.15 -1.03 -26.86
N ALA A 430 -52.57 -1.76 -27.92
CA ALA A 430 -52.59 -3.22 -27.92
C ALA A 430 -51.36 -3.79 -28.61
N PHE A 431 -50.67 -4.73 -27.97
CA PHE A 431 -49.51 -5.43 -28.56
C PHE A 431 -49.90 -6.19 -29.83
N LEU A 432 -49.11 -6.05 -30.88
CA LEU A 432 -49.28 -6.80 -32.14
C LEU A 432 -48.15 -7.81 -32.36
N SER A 433 -46.93 -7.35 -32.31
CA SER A 433 -45.75 -8.18 -32.53
C SER A 433 -44.47 -7.53 -31.97
N SER A 434 -43.42 -8.33 -31.83
CA SER A 434 -42.09 -7.83 -31.51
C SER A 434 -41.02 -8.58 -32.28
N THR A 435 -39.93 -7.86 -32.60
CA THR A 435 -38.67 -8.44 -33.09
C THR A 435 -37.55 -7.92 -32.24
N ARG A 436 -36.54 -8.73 -32.01
CA ARG A 436 -35.41 -8.45 -31.12
C ARG A 436 -34.12 -9.02 -31.67
N SER A 437 -32.99 -8.38 -31.36
CA SER A 437 -31.67 -8.86 -31.77
C SER A 437 -31.21 -10.06 -30.92
N THR A 438 -31.65 -10.15 -29.68
CA THR A 438 -31.31 -11.23 -28.73
C THR A 438 -32.37 -11.38 -27.66
N GLY A 439 -32.35 -12.49 -26.93
CA GLY A 439 -33.17 -12.72 -25.74
C GLY A 439 -34.64 -13.02 -26.04
N THR A 440 -35.54 -12.78 -25.09
CA THR A 440 -36.99 -13.03 -25.16
C THR A 440 -37.79 -11.80 -24.70
N TYR A 441 -38.94 -11.56 -25.37
CA TYR A 441 -39.87 -10.50 -24.94
C TYR A 441 -41.24 -11.11 -24.62
N ALA A 442 -41.70 -10.92 -23.40
CA ALA A 442 -43.01 -11.39 -22.94
C ALA A 442 -43.55 -10.50 -21.82
N GLY A 443 -44.86 -10.22 -21.84
CA GLY A 443 -45.53 -9.48 -20.76
C GLY A 443 -44.97 -8.08 -20.47
N GLY A 444 -44.41 -7.40 -21.48
CA GLY A 444 -43.79 -6.08 -21.30
C GLY A 444 -42.37 -6.13 -20.71
N THR A 445 -41.76 -7.31 -20.64
CA THR A 445 -40.37 -7.46 -20.20
C THR A 445 -39.53 -8.09 -21.34
N TRP A 446 -38.46 -7.44 -21.70
CA TRP A 446 -37.43 -7.96 -22.60
C TRP A 446 -36.25 -8.48 -21.79
N THR A 447 -36.11 -9.79 -21.69
CA THR A 447 -34.95 -10.45 -21.09
C THR A 447 -33.82 -10.53 -22.13
N VAL A 448 -32.87 -9.66 -22.06
CA VAL A 448 -31.69 -9.59 -22.95
C VAL A 448 -30.71 -10.71 -22.63
N GLY A 449 -30.48 -10.98 -21.32
CA GLY A 449 -29.51 -11.94 -20.82
C GLY A 449 -28.15 -11.29 -20.51
N THR A 450 -27.09 -11.77 -21.19
CA THR A 450 -25.75 -11.16 -21.06
C THR A 450 -25.55 -10.14 -22.19
N LEU A 451 -25.05 -8.95 -21.83
CA LEU A 451 -24.66 -7.89 -22.75
C LEU A 451 -23.20 -7.52 -22.52
N ALA A 452 -22.35 -7.87 -23.48
CA ALA A 452 -20.91 -7.63 -23.35
C ALA A 452 -20.59 -6.13 -23.25
N SER A 453 -19.45 -5.79 -22.62
CA SER A 453 -18.94 -4.42 -22.59
C SER A 453 -18.75 -3.88 -24.02
N GLY A 454 -19.28 -2.69 -24.30
CA GLY A 454 -19.31 -2.06 -25.62
C GLY A 454 -20.41 -2.56 -26.55
N ALA A 455 -21.23 -3.54 -26.15
CA ALA A 455 -22.27 -4.10 -26.98
C ALA A 455 -23.61 -3.37 -26.85
N THR A 456 -24.46 -3.53 -27.89
CA THR A 456 -25.83 -3.04 -27.93
C THR A 456 -26.79 -4.14 -28.30
N ALA A 457 -28.05 -4.01 -27.86
CA ALA A 457 -29.16 -4.86 -28.29
C ALA A 457 -30.38 -4.01 -28.64
N THR A 458 -31.25 -4.50 -29.53
CA THR A 458 -32.43 -3.78 -29.96
C THR A 458 -33.69 -4.64 -29.88
N LEU A 459 -34.78 -3.98 -29.46
CA LEU A 459 -36.13 -4.51 -29.47
C LEU A 459 -37.01 -3.57 -30.31
N VAL A 460 -37.80 -4.12 -31.19
CA VAL A 460 -38.86 -3.40 -31.94
C VAL A 460 -40.19 -3.96 -31.50
N VAL A 461 -41.11 -3.11 -31.01
CA VAL A 461 -42.45 -3.47 -30.60
C VAL A 461 -43.46 -2.74 -31.49
N ARG A 462 -44.37 -3.49 -32.13
CA ARG A 462 -45.49 -2.94 -32.88
C ARG A 462 -46.76 -3.02 -32.04
N ALA A 463 -47.45 -1.89 -31.91
CA ALA A 463 -48.67 -1.78 -31.11
C ALA A 463 -49.76 -1.06 -31.91
N LYS A 464 -51.03 -1.49 -31.74
CA LYS A 464 -52.22 -0.88 -32.36
C LYS A 464 -52.82 0.11 -31.39
N ALA A 465 -53.09 1.34 -31.82
CA ALA A 465 -53.82 2.33 -31.07
C ALA A 465 -55.26 1.91 -30.88
N THR A 466 -55.76 1.82 -29.64
CA THR A 466 -57.11 1.31 -29.32
C THR A 466 -58.04 2.36 -28.75
N ALA A 467 -57.51 3.41 -28.13
CA ALA A 467 -58.29 4.50 -27.56
C ALA A 467 -57.55 5.84 -27.70
N VAL A 468 -58.33 6.92 -27.82
CA VAL A 468 -57.80 8.29 -27.89
C VAL A 468 -57.13 8.68 -26.57
N GLY A 469 -56.11 9.51 -26.67
CA GLY A 469 -55.43 10.08 -25.51
C GLY A 469 -53.93 10.22 -25.72
N GLU A 470 -53.31 10.99 -24.89
CA GLU A 470 -51.88 11.11 -24.77
C GLU A 470 -51.33 9.88 -24.04
N THR A 471 -50.25 9.32 -24.51
CA THR A 471 -49.63 8.13 -23.94
C THR A 471 -48.11 8.33 -23.85
N ILE A 472 -47.55 8.01 -22.70
CA ILE A 472 -46.11 7.97 -22.46
C ILE A 472 -45.75 6.50 -22.29
N ASN A 473 -44.87 6.00 -23.15
CA ASN A 473 -44.34 4.65 -23.03
C ASN A 473 -42.86 4.73 -22.56
N THR A 474 -42.59 4.20 -21.37
CA THR A 474 -41.29 4.23 -20.72
C THR A 474 -40.61 2.86 -20.77
N ALA A 475 -39.36 2.83 -21.13
CA ALA A 475 -38.47 1.67 -21.00
C ALA A 475 -37.49 1.91 -19.88
N THR A 476 -37.22 0.88 -19.05
CA THR A 476 -36.21 0.91 -17.99
C THR A 476 -35.37 -0.34 -18.06
N VAL A 477 -34.03 -0.19 -18.11
CA VAL A 477 -33.08 -1.29 -18.12
C VAL A 477 -32.50 -1.53 -16.73
N GLY A 478 -32.03 -2.75 -16.45
CA GLY A 478 -31.28 -3.11 -15.27
C GLY A 478 -30.54 -4.44 -15.44
N GLY A 479 -29.53 -4.66 -14.66
CA GLY A 479 -28.67 -5.85 -14.63
C GLY A 479 -28.37 -6.30 -13.19
N LYS A 480 -27.40 -7.23 -13.04
CA LYS A 480 -26.97 -7.72 -11.72
C LYS A 480 -25.81 -6.93 -11.14
N GLU A 481 -24.92 -6.44 -11.99
CA GLU A 481 -23.72 -5.71 -11.62
C GLU A 481 -24.08 -4.27 -11.22
N LEU A 482 -23.16 -3.59 -10.49
CA LEU A 482 -23.32 -2.18 -10.14
C LEU A 482 -23.33 -1.34 -11.43
N ASP A 483 -24.39 -0.59 -11.64
CA ASP A 483 -24.44 0.43 -12.70
C ASP A 483 -23.74 1.71 -12.25
N LEU A 484 -22.88 2.26 -13.13
CA LEU A 484 -22.06 3.43 -12.84
C LEU A 484 -22.78 4.75 -13.13
N ASP A 485 -23.84 4.71 -13.97
CA ASP A 485 -24.69 5.86 -14.28
C ASP A 485 -26.16 5.49 -14.36
N PRO A 486 -26.84 5.26 -13.22
CA PRO A 486 -28.26 4.90 -13.22
C PRO A 486 -29.19 6.01 -13.75
N ALA A 487 -28.66 7.18 -14.07
CA ALA A 487 -29.50 8.26 -14.63
C ALA A 487 -29.89 8.02 -16.10
N ASN A 488 -29.16 7.17 -16.82
CA ASN A 488 -29.41 6.82 -18.23
C ASN A 488 -30.18 5.49 -18.41
N ASP A 489 -30.59 4.85 -17.30
CA ASP A 489 -31.29 3.56 -17.29
C ASP A 489 -32.77 3.64 -17.71
N SER A 490 -33.31 4.81 -17.96
CA SER A 490 -34.73 5.01 -18.30
C SER A 490 -34.89 6.05 -19.40
N ASP A 491 -35.74 5.71 -20.38
CA ASP A 491 -36.14 6.64 -21.42
C ASP A 491 -37.61 6.46 -21.80
N ALA A 492 -38.25 7.53 -22.24
CA ALA A 492 -39.67 7.55 -22.53
C ALA A 492 -39.99 8.31 -23.79
N VAL A 493 -40.99 7.81 -24.54
CA VAL A 493 -41.51 8.49 -25.70
C VAL A 493 -43.01 8.73 -25.57
N LYS A 494 -43.42 9.92 -25.97
CA LYS A 494 -44.83 10.37 -25.97
C LYS A 494 -45.42 10.15 -27.35
N VAL A 495 -46.62 9.57 -27.38
CA VAL A 495 -47.45 9.41 -28.58
C VAL A 495 -48.86 9.91 -28.32
N CYS A 496 -49.41 10.70 -29.20
CA CYS A 496 -50.79 11.20 -29.14
C CYS A 496 -51.68 10.35 -30.05
N VAL A 497 -52.71 9.69 -29.47
CA VAL A 497 -53.70 8.93 -30.25
C VAL A 497 -54.92 9.81 -30.45
N GLN A 498 -55.29 10.06 -31.69
CA GLN A 498 -56.41 10.90 -32.12
C GLN A 498 -57.54 10.06 -32.68
N ARG A 499 -58.72 10.62 -32.77
CA ARG A 499 -59.79 10.03 -33.61
C ARG A 499 -59.50 10.34 -35.06
N GLU A 500 -59.92 9.43 -35.99
CA GLU A 500 -59.95 9.80 -37.40
C GLU A 500 -60.72 11.11 -37.57
N PRO A 501 -60.23 12.03 -38.40
CA PRO A 501 -61.02 13.22 -38.69
C PRO A 501 -62.34 12.78 -39.33
N PHE A 502 -63.44 13.19 -38.72
CA PHE A 502 -64.77 12.91 -39.22
C PHE A 502 -64.85 13.47 -40.65
N CYS A 503 -65.07 12.58 -41.67
CA CYS A 503 -65.36 13.01 -43.00
C CYS A 503 -66.78 13.56 -43.03
N PRO A 504 -67.02 14.88 -43.14
CA PRO A 504 -68.37 15.44 -43.11
C PRO A 504 -69.24 15.04 -44.32
N TYR A 505 -68.66 14.30 -45.28
CA TYR A 505 -69.36 13.84 -46.46
C TYR A 505 -69.60 12.32 -46.54
N CYS A 506 -69.23 11.58 -45.49
CA CYS A 506 -69.54 10.14 -45.42
C CYS A 506 -70.80 9.92 -44.60
N THR A 507 -71.96 10.18 -45.17
CA THR A 507 -73.23 9.70 -44.64
C THR A 507 -73.33 8.20 -44.87
N PRO A 508 -73.57 7.36 -43.84
CA PRO A 508 -73.83 5.95 -44.02
C PRO A 508 -75.18 5.77 -44.71
N GLY A 509 -75.18 5.29 -45.95
CA GLY A 509 -76.34 4.64 -46.53
C GLY A 509 -77.35 5.48 -47.28
N SER A 510 -77.01 6.04 -48.44
CA SER A 510 -77.95 6.16 -49.51
C SER A 510 -77.73 5.01 -50.52
N LYS A 511 -78.67 4.07 -50.55
CA LYS A 511 -78.80 3.08 -51.64
C LYS A 511 -78.88 3.80 -52.99
N PRO A 512 -78.20 3.30 -54.01
CA PRO A 512 -78.47 3.83 -55.33
C PRO A 512 -79.92 3.57 -55.73
N ASP A 513 -80.61 4.65 -56.06
CA ASP A 513 -81.95 4.62 -56.58
C ASP A 513 -81.92 3.98 -58.01
N THR A 514 -82.44 2.76 -58.11
CA THR A 514 -82.73 2.12 -59.37
C THR A 514 -84.06 2.61 -59.84
N GLY A 515 -84.12 3.73 -60.50
CA GLY A 515 -85.31 4.26 -61.13
C GLY A 515 -85.16 4.46 -62.65
N LYS A 516 -85.74 3.57 -63.40
CA LYS A 516 -86.17 3.58 -64.78
C LYS A 516 -85.49 4.45 -65.84
#